data_b5b3256aacc180fdf48c5a4d7da3e1e4
#
_entry.id   b5b3256aacc180fdf48c5a4d7da3e1e4
#
_cell.length_a   1.000
_cell.length_b   1.000
_cell.length_c   1.000
_cell.angle_alpha   90.00
_cell.angle_beta   90.00
_cell.angle_gamma   90.00
#
_symmetry.space_group_name_H-M   'P 1'
#
loop_
_entity.id
_entity.type
_entity.pdbx_description
1 polymer ?
#
loop_
_entity_poly.entity_id
_entity_poly.type
_entity_poly.pdbx_seq_one_letter_code
_entity_poly.pdbx_strand_id
1 'polypeptide(L)'
;MKLKTIITTLAAVAVLAGIFALGYIDSGGTAASVQNVNGSNSWSMLTATESLYDFGTISMRNGDVNYDFTVTNPTGKDIMVSTLVTSCMCTSTLIVKADGSINGPFRMPGMGYVPPANELNKAGESRIIRVVYNPNAHGPAGVGRIDRFAILTDSSGNTLQLEIKAVVTP
;
A
#
# COMPACT_ATOMS: atom_id res chain seq x y z
N MET A 1 45.84 -43.00 -5.67
CA MET A 1 44.83 -42.38 -4.73
C MET A 1 44.15 -43.51 -4.02
N LYS A 2 44.05 -43.48 -2.66
CA LYS A 2 43.43 -44.57 -1.88
C LYS A 2 41.91 -44.49 -2.08
N LEU A 3 41.27 -45.63 -2.30
CA LEU A 3 39.82 -45.77 -2.54
C LEU A 3 38.97 -44.96 -1.52
N LYS A 4 39.40 -44.89 -0.27
CA LYS A 4 38.77 -44.09 0.79
C LYS A 4 38.71 -42.57 0.47
N THR A 5 39.79 -42.03 -0.16
CA THR A 5 39.81 -40.59 -0.53
C THR A 5 38.83 -40.27 -1.67
N ILE A 6 38.66 -41.21 -2.61
CA ILE A 6 37.71 -41.05 -3.71
C ILE A 6 36.27 -41.07 -3.18
N ILE A 7 35.95 -41.97 -2.24
CA ILE A 7 34.61 -42.08 -1.65
C ILE A 7 34.30 -40.82 -0.85
N THR A 8 35.23 -40.29 -0.06
CA THR A 8 34.97 -39.05 0.74
C THR A 8 34.80 -37.80 -0.12
N THR A 9 35.55 -37.69 -1.23
CA THR A 9 35.38 -36.56 -2.15
C THR A 9 34.06 -36.64 -2.91
N LEU A 10 33.63 -37.82 -3.34
CA LEU A 10 32.33 -38.01 -3.99
C LEU A 10 31.15 -37.71 -3.04
N ALA A 11 31.26 -38.13 -1.78
CA ALA A 11 30.24 -37.82 -0.77
C ALA A 11 30.16 -36.30 -0.50
N ALA A 12 31.29 -35.61 -0.40
CA ALA A 12 31.32 -34.16 -0.21
C ALA A 12 30.70 -33.39 -1.40
N VAL A 13 30.98 -33.82 -2.63
CA VAL A 13 30.40 -33.22 -3.85
C VAL A 13 28.88 -33.45 -3.90
N ALA A 14 28.41 -34.65 -3.52
CA ALA A 14 26.98 -34.95 -3.50
C ALA A 14 26.23 -34.10 -2.47
N VAL A 15 26.82 -33.86 -1.29
CA VAL A 15 26.23 -32.99 -0.26
C VAL A 15 26.18 -31.54 -0.75
N LEU A 16 27.25 -31.02 -1.36
CA LEU A 16 27.28 -29.68 -1.91
C LEU A 16 26.28 -29.50 -3.06
N ALA A 17 26.17 -30.49 -3.94
CA ALA A 17 25.17 -30.47 -5.02
C ALA A 17 23.72 -30.50 -4.47
N GLY A 18 23.49 -31.27 -3.41
CA GLY A 18 22.18 -31.30 -2.72
C GLY A 18 21.81 -29.96 -2.09
N ILE A 19 22.74 -29.29 -1.41
CA ILE A 19 22.51 -27.96 -0.83
C ILE A 19 22.25 -26.93 -1.94
N PHE A 20 22.97 -27.02 -3.06
CA PHE A 20 22.79 -26.12 -4.21
C PHE A 20 21.44 -26.34 -4.89
N ALA A 21 21.00 -27.61 -5.03
CA ALA A 21 19.70 -27.95 -5.61
C ALA A 21 18.55 -27.47 -4.72
N LEU A 22 18.66 -27.59 -3.40
CA LEU A 22 17.65 -27.06 -2.46
C LEU A 22 17.61 -25.53 -2.49
N GLY A 23 18.74 -24.84 -2.65
CA GLY A 23 18.81 -23.39 -2.82
C GLY A 23 18.22 -22.90 -4.14
N TYR A 24 18.28 -23.68 -5.22
CA TYR A 24 17.73 -23.32 -6.52
C TYR A 24 16.20 -23.48 -6.60
N ILE A 25 15.62 -24.34 -5.80
CA ILE A 25 14.17 -24.55 -5.75
C ILE A 25 13.47 -23.39 -5.03
N ASP A 26 14.18 -22.67 -4.15
CA ASP A 26 13.63 -21.52 -3.40
C ASP A 26 13.98 -20.16 -4.03
N SER A 27 14.69 -20.14 -5.16
CA SER A 27 15.00 -18.91 -5.92
C SER A 27 13.97 -18.65 -7.02
N GLY A 28 12.70 -18.91 -6.73
CA GLY A 28 11.58 -18.35 -7.48
C GLY A 28 11.59 -16.84 -7.28
N GLY A 29 11.83 -16.09 -8.38
CA GLY A 29 12.04 -14.65 -8.43
C GLY A 29 11.13 -13.89 -7.49
N THR A 30 11.70 -13.06 -6.64
CA THR A 30 11.04 -11.98 -5.95
C THR A 30 10.67 -10.87 -6.94
N ALA A 31 9.69 -11.16 -7.81
CA ALA A 31 8.71 -10.12 -8.06
C ALA A 31 8.15 -9.81 -6.67
N ALA A 32 8.19 -8.55 -6.26
CA ALA A 32 7.48 -8.12 -5.06
C ALA A 32 6.00 -8.40 -5.29
N SER A 33 5.61 -9.67 -5.11
CA SER A 33 4.24 -10.04 -4.92
C SER A 33 3.88 -9.37 -3.61
N VAL A 34 2.99 -8.40 -3.67
CA VAL A 34 2.12 -8.05 -2.56
C VAL A 34 1.71 -9.39 -1.97
N GLN A 35 2.30 -9.72 -0.81
CA GLN A 35 1.94 -10.93 -0.11
C GLN A 35 0.45 -10.85 0.10
N ASN A 36 -0.26 -11.72 -0.60
CA ASN A 36 -1.60 -12.09 -0.26
C ASN A 36 -1.48 -12.71 1.13
N VAL A 37 -1.58 -11.86 2.15
CA VAL A 37 -1.65 -12.29 3.53
C VAL A 37 -2.97 -13.04 3.60
N ASN A 38 -2.90 -14.36 3.53
CA ASN A 38 -3.98 -15.26 3.92
C ASN A 38 -4.19 -15.19 5.45
N GLY A 39 -4.43 -13.97 5.93
CA GLY A 39 -5.13 -13.71 7.15
C GLY A 39 -6.47 -13.17 6.70
N SER A 40 -7.55 -13.87 7.01
CA SER A 40 -8.95 -13.54 6.76
C SER A 40 -9.12 -12.23 6.00
N ASN A 41 -9.45 -12.28 4.70
CA ASN A 41 -9.81 -11.12 3.90
C ASN A 41 -11.10 -10.52 4.51
N SER A 42 -10.97 -9.85 5.63
CA SER A 42 -12.02 -9.05 6.20
C SER A 42 -12.02 -7.75 5.40
N TRP A 43 -12.83 -7.71 4.35
CA TRP A 43 -13.10 -6.48 3.63
C TRP A 43 -13.76 -5.49 4.60
N SER A 44 -13.30 -4.26 4.58
CA SER A 44 -13.98 -3.20 5.32
C SER A 44 -15.46 -3.17 4.92
N MET A 45 -16.33 -2.97 5.90
CA MET A 45 -17.73 -2.70 5.64
C MET A 45 -17.96 -1.27 5.12
N LEU A 46 -16.92 -0.43 5.14
CA LEU A 46 -16.91 0.85 4.45
C LEU A 46 -16.84 0.61 2.93
N THR A 47 -17.58 1.39 2.19
CA THR A 47 -17.58 1.36 0.73
C THR A 47 -17.15 2.71 0.17
N ALA A 48 -16.44 2.69 -0.95
CA ALA A 48 -16.14 3.88 -1.72
C ALA A 48 -17.03 3.91 -2.97
N THR A 49 -17.49 5.09 -3.37
CA THR A 49 -18.25 5.26 -4.63
C THR A 49 -17.40 4.84 -5.82
N GLU A 50 -16.12 5.16 -5.76
CA GLU A 50 -15.07 4.67 -6.64
C GLU A 50 -13.81 4.42 -5.80
N SER A 51 -13.08 3.36 -6.11
CA SER A 51 -11.86 2.97 -5.39
C SER A 51 -10.58 3.26 -6.18
N LEU A 52 -10.71 3.70 -7.42
CA LEU A 52 -9.62 4.03 -8.33
C LEU A 52 -9.90 5.37 -9.02
N TYR A 53 -8.89 6.25 -9.05
CA TYR A 53 -8.89 7.44 -9.88
C TYR A 53 -7.61 7.55 -10.69
N ASP A 54 -7.74 7.80 -12.00
CA ASP A 54 -6.60 8.03 -12.91
C ASP A 54 -6.53 9.51 -13.30
N PHE A 55 -5.46 10.18 -12.86
CA PHE A 55 -5.19 11.58 -13.23
C PHE A 55 -4.79 11.75 -14.71
N GLY A 56 -4.58 10.64 -15.43
CA GLY A 56 -4.00 10.69 -16.78
C GLY A 56 -2.56 11.19 -16.76
N THR A 57 -2.19 12.05 -17.71
CA THR A 57 -0.85 12.64 -17.76
C THR A 57 -0.80 13.92 -16.94
N ILE A 58 0.15 13.99 -15.99
CA ILE A 58 0.40 15.16 -15.13
C ILE A 58 1.86 15.61 -15.25
N SER A 59 2.11 16.92 -15.16
CA SER A 59 3.47 17.48 -15.20
C SER A 59 3.93 17.83 -13.78
N MET A 60 5.19 17.56 -13.48
CA MET A 60 5.87 17.97 -12.24
C MET A 60 5.83 19.48 -12.03
N ARG A 61 5.78 20.24 -13.13
CA ARG A 61 5.73 21.72 -13.10
C ARG A 61 4.43 22.28 -12.56
N ASN A 62 3.35 21.48 -12.63
CA ASN A 62 2.03 21.93 -12.19
C ASN A 62 1.83 21.75 -10.67
N GLY A 63 2.81 21.17 -9.95
CA GLY A 63 2.72 20.94 -8.52
C GLY A 63 1.84 19.76 -8.14
N ASP A 64 1.34 19.78 -6.91
CA ASP A 64 0.54 18.70 -6.36
C ASP A 64 -0.82 18.57 -7.06
N VAL A 65 -1.28 17.32 -7.21
CA VAL A 65 -2.63 17.00 -7.64
C VAL A 65 -3.38 16.30 -6.51
N ASN A 66 -4.71 16.40 -6.50
CA ASN A 66 -5.51 15.75 -5.48
C ASN A 66 -6.82 15.21 -6.05
N TYR A 67 -7.37 14.19 -5.36
CA TYR A 67 -8.67 13.63 -5.66
C TYR A 67 -9.42 13.31 -4.37
N ASP A 68 -10.75 13.52 -4.38
CA ASP A 68 -11.64 13.35 -3.25
C ASP A 68 -12.49 12.09 -3.42
N PHE A 69 -12.11 11.02 -2.72
CA PHE A 69 -12.90 9.79 -2.67
C PHE A 69 -14.02 9.91 -1.64
N THR A 70 -15.23 9.55 -2.02
CA THR A 70 -16.37 9.47 -1.08
C THR A 70 -16.41 8.06 -0.48
N VAL A 71 -16.17 7.96 0.82
CA VAL A 71 -16.23 6.72 1.60
C VAL A 71 -17.43 6.76 2.51
N THR A 72 -18.29 5.76 2.39
CA THR A 72 -19.58 5.66 3.11
C THR A 72 -19.58 4.45 4.01
N ASN A 73 -20.20 4.59 5.17
CA ASN A 73 -20.58 3.49 6.03
C ASN A 73 -22.03 3.08 5.71
N PRO A 74 -22.26 2.06 4.88
CA PRO A 74 -23.63 1.65 4.50
C PRO A 74 -24.30 0.79 5.56
N THR A 75 -23.64 0.51 6.68
CA THR A 75 -24.14 -0.38 7.72
C THR A 75 -25.04 0.36 8.72
N GLY A 76 -25.79 -0.42 9.51
CA GLY A 76 -26.58 0.11 10.62
C GLY A 76 -25.78 0.31 11.92
N LYS A 77 -24.42 0.25 11.88
CA LYS A 77 -23.53 0.39 13.04
C LYS A 77 -22.43 1.38 12.75
N ASP A 78 -21.98 2.08 13.77
CA ASP A 78 -20.84 2.98 13.67
C ASP A 78 -19.55 2.18 13.42
N ILE A 79 -18.68 2.68 12.54
CA ILE A 79 -17.39 2.10 12.22
C ILE A 79 -16.30 3.10 12.60
N MET A 80 -15.37 2.67 13.45
CA MET A 80 -14.18 3.44 13.81
C MET A 80 -13.06 3.13 12.82
N VAL A 81 -12.60 4.12 12.06
CA VAL A 81 -11.37 4.05 11.27
C VAL A 81 -10.20 4.32 12.22
N SER A 82 -9.41 3.30 12.49
CA SER A 82 -8.27 3.36 13.42
C SER A 82 -7.05 4.02 12.78
N THR A 83 -6.76 3.64 11.52
CA THR A 83 -5.60 4.13 10.79
C THR A 83 -5.94 4.49 9.36
N LEU A 84 -5.21 5.46 8.83
CA LEU A 84 -5.17 5.80 7.41
C LEU A 84 -3.71 6.02 7.05
N VAL A 85 -3.22 5.25 6.10
CA VAL A 85 -1.81 5.29 5.67
C VAL A 85 -1.71 5.31 4.15
N THR A 86 -0.55 5.72 3.64
CA THR A 86 -0.26 5.71 2.20
C THR A 86 0.87 4.74 1.86
N SER A 87 0.90 4.27 0.62
CA SER A 87 1.92 3.34 0.13
C SER A 87 3.23 4.02 -0.27
N CYS A 88 3.27 5.35 -0.31
CA CYS A 88 4.43 6.12 -0.79
C CYS A 88 4.55 7.45 -0.05
N MET A 89 5.78 7.90 0.19
CA MET A 89 6.07 9.23 0.75
C MET A 89 5.59 10.39 -0.14
N CYS A 90 5.41 10.12 -1.44
CA CYS A 90 4.90 11.08 -2.41
C CYS A 90 3.40 11.36 -2.28
N THR A 91 2.73 10.62 -1.39
CA THR A 91 1.28 10.69 -1.21
C THR A 91 0.95 11.01 0.24
N SER A 92 -0.02 11.86 0.45
CA SER A 92 -0.64 12.11 1.75
C SER A 92 -2.15 12.09 1.65
N THR A 93 -2.83 11.83 2.76
CA THR A 93 -4.28 11.79 2.80
C THR A 93 -4.83 12.65 3.92
N LEU A 94 -6.03 13.17 3.70
CA LEU A 94 -6.79 13.96 4.66
C LEU A 94 -8.20 13.39 4.74
N ILE A 95 -8.77 13.34 5.94
CA ILE A 95 -10.21 13.08 6.13
C ILE A 95 -10.91 14.42 6.24
N VAL A 96 -11.80 14.71 5.29
CA VAL A 96 -12.63 15.90 5.33
C VAL A 96 -14.00 15.49 5.82
N LYS A 97 -14.43 16.07 6.94
CA LYS A 97 -15.69 15.79 7.60
C LYS A 97 -16.82 16.61 6.99
N ALA A 98 -18.07 16.25 7.31
CA ALA A 98 -19.26 16.94 6.81
C ALA A 98 -19.32 18.42 7.27
N ASP A 99 -18.72 18.75 8.42
CA ASP A 99 -18.63 20.12 8.94
C ASP A 99 -17.48 20.93 8.32
N GLY A 100 -16.73 20.36 7.38
CA GLY A 100 -15.57 20.95 6.73
C GLY A 100 -14.28 20.86 7.54
N SER A 101 -14.31 20.30 8.74
CA SER A 101 -13.08 20.07 9.51
C SER A 101 -12.21 18.98 8.86
N ILE A 102 -10.89 19.11 9.04
CA ILE A 102 -9.90 18.24 8.40
C ILE A 102 -9.11 17.50 9.48
N ASN A 103 -8.97 16.19 9.31
CA ASN A 103 -8.12 15.34 10.12
C ASN A 103 -6.96 14.81 9.24
N GLY A 104 -5.72 14.89 9.72
CA GLY A 104 -4.50 14.52 8.97
C GLY A 104 -3.47 15.64 8.96
N PRO A 105 -2.45 15.60 8.09
CA PRO A 105 -2.26 14.62 7.03
C PRO A 105 -1.77 13.26 7.52
N PHE A 106 -2.28 12.20 6.91
CA PHE A 106 -1.80 10.84 7.09
C PHE A 106 -0.83 10.49 5.97
N ARG A 107 0.21 9.73 6.28
CA ARG A 107 1.34 9.48 5.37
C ARG A 107 1.80 8.03 5.40
N MET A 108 2.84 7.72 4.65
CA MET A 108 3.49 6.43 4.63
C MET A 108 4.14 6.10 5.99
N PRO A 109 3.91 4.91 6.55
CA PRO A 109 4.63 4.46 7.74
C PRO A 109 6.14 4.39 7.52
N GLY A 110 6.90 4.71 8.57
CA GLY A 110 8.37 4.69 8.52
C GLY A 110 9.01 5.99 8.03
N MET A 111 8.22 6.97 7.59
CA MET A 111 8.69 8.30 7.15
C MET A 111 8.36 9.40 8.17
N GLY A 112 8.39 9.05 9.44
CA GLY A 112 8.06 9.92 10.56
C GLY A 112 6.81 9.45 11.31
N TYR A 113 6.29 10.31 12.19
CA TYR A 113 5.10 10.01 12.96
C TYR A 113 3.86 10.02 12.07
N VAL A 114 3.10 8.93 12.10
CA VAL A 114 1.77 8.83 11.49
C VAL A 114 0.75 8.82 12.63
N PRO A 115 -0.09 9.85 12.76
CA PRO A 115 -1.10 9.88 13.80
C PRO A 115 -2.14 8.77 13.57
N PRO A 116 -2.76 8.23 14.62
CA PRO A 116 -3.94 7.40 14.44
C PRO A 116 -5.09 8.24 13.85
N ALA A 117 -5.88 7.63 12.98
CA ALA A 117 -7.00 8.35 12.35
C ALA A 117 -8.10 8.63 13.37
N ASN A 118 -8.46 7.62 14.18
CA ASN A 118 -9.50 7.69 15.22
C ASN A 118 -10.78 8.41 14.73
N GLU A 119 -11.17 8.14 13.48
CA GLU A 119 -12.34 8.76 12.87
C GLU A 119 -13.56 7.86 12.98
N LEU A 120 -14.59 8.34 13.66
CA LEU A 120 -15.87 7.66 13.77
C LEU A 120 -16.71 7.99 12.52
N ASN A 121 -16.99 6.98 11.72
CA ASN A 121 -17.92 7.06 10.60
C ASN A 121 -19.25 6.42 11.06
N LYS A 122 -20.22 7.25 11.39
CA LYS A 122 -21.52 6.78 11.90
C LYS A 122 -22.28 6.00 10.83
N ALA A 123 -23.25 5.22 11.28
CA ALA A 123 -24.16 4.49 10.41
C ALA A 123 -24.79 5.42 9.36
N GLY A 124 -24.66 5.08 8.07
CA GLY A 124 -25.16 5.87 6.94
C GLY A 124 -24.37 7.13 6.60
N GLU A 125 -23.34 7.49 7.37
CA GLU A 125 -22.53 8.69 7.09
C GLU A 125 -21.46 8.44 6.02
N SER A 126 -21.09 9.52 5.34
CA SER A 126 -19.99 9.56 4.38
C SER A 126 -18.89 10.48 4.88
N ARG A 127 -17.65 10.18 4.46
CA ARG A 127 -16.47 11.02 4.63
C ARG A 127 -15.78 11.18 3.29
N ILE A 128 -15.16 12.33 3.08
CA ILE A 128 -14.27 12.54 1.95
C ILE A 128 -12.86 12.18 2.38
N ILE A 129 -12.26 11.28 1.65
CA ILE A 129 -10.84 10.96 1.77
C ILE A 129 -10.12 11.66 0.62
N ARG A 130 -9.51 12.78 0.94
CA ARG A 130 -8.69 13.53 -0.02
C ARG A 130 -7.32 12.91 -0.11
N VAL A 131 -6.96 12.42 -1.29
CA VAL A 131 -5.63 11.91 -1.61
C VAL A 131 -4.87 13.01 -2.36
N VAL A 132 -3.73 13.42 -1.82
CA VAL A 132 -2.84 14.43 -2.41
C VAL A 132 -1.57 13.72 -2.87
N TYR A 133 -1.21 13.89 -4.13
CA TYR A 133 0.00 13.34 -4.72
C TYR A 133 0.95 14.46 -5.16
N ASN A 134 2.20 14.36 -4.70
CA ASN A 134 3.28 15.27 -5.08
C ASN A 134 4.18 14.61 -6.13
N PRO A 135 4.09 15.00 -7.41
CA PRO A 135 4.90 14.41 -8.47
C PRO A 135 6.40 14.75 -8.35
N ASN A 136 6.75 15.77 -7.55
CA ASN A 136 8.14 16.21 -7.33
C ASN A 136 8.84 15.47 -6.17
N ALA A 137 8.13 14.68 -5.37
CA ALA A 137 8.68 14.07 -4.15
C ALA A 137 9.91 13.18 -4.40
N HIS A 138 10.02 12.60 -5.58
CA HIS A 138 11.15 11.75 -5.98
C HIS A 138 12.07 12.42 -7.01
N GLY A 139 11.87 13.71 -7.32
CA GLY A 139 12.60 14.39 -8.36
C GLY A 139 12.50 13.68 -9.72
N PRO A 140 13.55 13.73 -10.57
CA PRO A 140 13.52 13.11 -11.90
C PRO A 140 13.22 11.60 -11.89
N ALA A 141 13.51 10.89 -10.79
CA ALA A 141 13.19 9.47 -10.63
C ALA A 141 11.68 9.20 -10.50
N GLY A 142 10.88 10.23 -10.24
CA GLY A 142 9.42 10.14 -10.18
C GLY A 142 8.71 10.20 -11.53
N VAL A 143 9.44 10.41 -12.63
CA VAL A 143 8.88 10.45 -13.99
C VAL A 143 8.45 9.05 -14.44
N GLY A 144 7.27 8.94 -15.04
CA GLY A 144 6.72 7.69 -15.54
C GLY A 144 5.37 7.33 -14.92
N ARG A 145 4.97 6.07 -15.06
CA ARG A 145 3.73 5.57 -14.49
C ARG A 145 3.84 5.45 -12.98
N ILE A 146 2.81 5.92 -12.30
CA ILE A 146 2.65 5.73 -10.86
C ILE A 146 1.34 5.03 -10.56
N ASP A 147 1.37 4.28 -9.46
CA ASP A 147 0.26 3.56 -8.87
C ASP A 147 0.44 3.66 -7.36
N ARG A 148 -0.48 4.34 -6.66
CA ARG A 148 -0.35 4.67 -5.24
C ARG A 148 -1.65 4.41 -4.51
N PHE A 149 -1.52 4.00 -3.26
CA PHE A 149 -2.64 3.57 -2.45
C PHE A 149 -2.76 4.39 -1.18
N ALA A 150 -4.02 4.65 -0.79
CA ALA A 150 -4.42 5.06 0.53
C ALA A 150 -5.21 3.90 1.17
N ILE A 151 -4.83 3.49 2.37
CA ILE A 151 -5.38 2.30 3.03
C ILE A 151 -5.99 2.73 4.35
N LEU A 152 -7.31 2.59 4.44
CA LEU A 152 -8.07 2.77 5.67
C LEU A 152 -8.16 1.42 6.37
N THR A 153 -7.92 1.39 7.69
CA THR A 153 -8.12 0.20 8.51
C THR A 153 -9.09 0.53 9.63
N ASP A 154 -10.14 -0.25 9.77
CA ASP A 154 -11.10 -0.11 10.89
C ASP A 154 -10.60 -0.76 12.18
N SER A 155 -11.32 -0.56 13.28
CA SER A 155 -10.97 -1.11 14.60
C SER A 155 -11.04 -2.64 14.67
N SER A 156 -11.67 -3.29 13.68
CA SER A 156 -11.73 -4.75 13.56
C SER A 156 -10.60 -5.32 12.68
N GLY A 157 -9.74 -4.44 12.13
CA GLY A 157 -8.63 -4.82 11.25
C GLY A 157 -9.02 -4.99 9.78
N ASN A 158 -10.28 -4.67 9.40
CA ASN A 158 -10.70 -4.71 8.01
C ASN A 158 -10.16 -3.50 7.26
N THR A 159 -9.86 -3.65 5.97
CA THR A 159 -9.23 -2.61 5.16
C THR A 159 -10.07 -2.21 3.95
N LEU A 160 -10.08 -0.90 3.65
CA LEU A 160 -10.53 -0.34 2.39
C LEU A 160 -9.32 0.32 1.71
N GLN A 161 -9.07 -0.03 0.46
CA GLN A 161 -7.98 0.52 -0.34
C GLN A 161 -8.54 1.45 -1.41
N LEU A 162 -7.97 2.65 -1.50
CA LEU A 162 -8.22 3.64 -2.54
C LEU A 162 -6.96 3.81 -3.37
N GLU A 163 -7.09 3.85 -4.69
CA GLU A 163 -5.98 3.83 -5.64
C GLU A 163 -5.99 5.10 -6.49
N ILE A 164 -4.80 5.68 -6.70
CA ILE A 164 -4.59 6.72 -7.69
C ILE A 164 -3.53 6.29 -8.70
N LYS A 165 -3.75 6.63 -9.96
CA LYS A 165 -2.83 6.41 -11.07
C LYS A 165 -2.51 7.71 -11.79
N ALA A 166 -1.33 7.77 -12.40
CA ALA A 166 -0.97 8.84 -13.32
C ALA A 166 0.21 8.43 -14.21
N VAL A 167 0.45 9.21 -15.25
CA VAL A 167 1.71 9.24 -16.00
C VAL A 167 2.36 10.59 -15.72
N VAL A 168 3.45 10.57 -14.95
CA VAL A 168 4.18 11.79 -14.56
C VAL A 168 5.17 12.16 -15.67
N THR A 169 5.14 13.43 -16.07
CA THR A 169 6.10 14.06 -17.02
C THR A 169 6.88 15.17 -16.32
N PRO A 170 8.06 15.55 -16.82
CA PRO A 170 8.87 16.66 -16.31
C PRO A 170 8.14 18.00 -16.27
#